data_9f2e89da3c80e2f60a33a8543fcfae3b
#
_entry.id   9f2e89da3c80e2f60a33a8543fcfae3b
#
_cell.length_a   1.000
_cell.length_b   1.000
_cell.length_c   1.000
_cell.angle_alpha   90.00
_cell.angle_beta   90.00
_cell.angle_gamma   90.00
#
_symmetry.space_group_name_H-M   'P 1'
#
loop_
_entity.id
_entity.type
_entity.pdbx_description
1 polymer ?
#
loop_
_entity_poly.entity_id
_entity_poly.type
_entity_poly.pdbx_seq_one_letter_code
_entity_poly.pdbx_strand_id
1 'polypeptide(L)'
;HETIDFTNEEFYDMLKHAQAMPTHAQITALQYCQKLKEYEQKGADEVIIITINSSGSGIYDAAQLGKQMFYEENGHTQEDFPVYIVDSKAYTMAYGYPIVEAARMVQKGASAKQAVEYLEDYFSCVEIYFAPYTLEYVKKSGRVSCAAAFVGEVLGLRPIISIIDGETKIVTKVRGDKNII
;
A
#
# COMPACT_ATOMS: atom_id res chain seq x y z
N HIS A 1 1.66 2.93 -18.03
CA HIS A 1 1.49 3.38 -16.64
C HIS A 1 0.01 3.54 -16.34
N GLU A 2 -0.43 3.00 -15.22
CA GLU A 2 -1.79 3.16 -14.71
C GLU A 2 -2.18 4.64 -14.64
N THR A 3 -3.41 4.94 -15.01
CA THR A 3 -3.99 6.29 -15.09
C THR A 3 -3.32 7.27 -16.06
N ILE A 4 -2.21 6.91 -16.69
CA ILE A 4 -1.51 7.72 -17.71
C ILE A 4 -1.75 7.14 -19.09
N ASP A 5 -1.47 5.85 -19.28
CA ASP A 5 -1.55 5.17 -20.58
C ASP A 5 -2.94 4.57 -20.86
N PHE A 6 -3.73 4.36 -19.80
CA PHE A 6 -5.10 3.83 -19.88
C PHE A 6 -5.95 4.26 -18.68
N THR A 7 -7.24 4.33 -18.87
CA THR A 7 -8.23 4.58 -17.81
C THR A 7 -8.54 3.32 -17.01
N ASN A 8 -9.17 3.47 -15.85
CA ASN A 8 -9.63 2.33 -15.06
C ASN A 8 -10.62 1.45 -15.85
N GLU A 9 -11.50 2.06 -16.61
CA GLU A 9 -12.50 1.34 -17.44
C GLU A 9 -11.82 0.49 -18.51
N GLU A 10 -10.85 1.06 -19.22
CA GLU A 10 -10.05 0.34 -20.21
C GLU A 10 -9.25 -0.79 -19.57
N PHE A 11 -8.67 -0.57 -18.38
CA PHE A 11 -7.97 -1.61 -17.63
C PHE A 11 -8.89 -2.78 -17.28
N TYR A 12 -10.08 -2.50 -16.73
CA TYR A 12 -11.03 -3.56 -16.38
C TYR A 12 -11.56 -4.30 -17.60
N ASP A 13 -11.70 -3.64 -18.74
CA ASP A 13 -12.08 -4.29 -19.99
C ASP A 13 -10.95 -5.21 -20.51
N MET A 14 -9.71 -4.73 -20.52
CA MET A 14 -8.54 -5.56 -20.82
C MET A 14 -8.44 -6.77 -19.88
N LEU A 15 -8.68 -6.57 -18.59
CA LEU A 15 -8.62 -7.64 -17.58
C LEU A 15 -9.65 -8.74 -17.83
N LYS A 16 -10.88 -8.38 -18.25
CA LYS A 16 -11.95 -9.35 -18.57
C LYS A 16 -11.58 -10.25 -19.75
N HIS A 17 -10.84 -9.71 -20.72
CA HIS A 17 -10.47 -10.40 -21.95
C HIS A 17 -9.05 -11.02 -21.89
N ALA A 18 -8.33 -10.79 -20.79
CA ALA A 18 -6.96 -11.29 -20.62
C ALA A 18 -6.93 -12.82 -20.50
N GLN A 19 -6.09 -13.46 -21.29
CA GLN A 19 -5.88 -14.92 -21.20
C GLN A 19 -5.06 -15.33 -19.96
N ALA A 20 -4.27 -14.41 -19.43
CA ALA A 20 -3.49 -14.60 -18.22
C ALA A 20 -3.61 -13.39 -17.30
N MET A 21 -3.42 -13.60 -16.01
CA MET A 21 -3.44 -12.54 -15.02
C MET A 21 -2.28 -11.55 -15.30
N PRO A 22 -2.53 -10.23 -15.39
CA PRO A 22 -1.46 -9.26 -15.55
C PRO A 22 -0.50 -9.31 -14.35
N THR A 23 0.76 -9.10 -14.63
CA THR A 23 1.81 -8.98 -13.61
C THR A 23 2.20 -7.53 -13.41
N HIS A 24 2.75 -7.21 -12.27
CA HIS A 24 3.30 -5.89 -11.96
C HIS A 24 4.67 -6.02 -11.32
N ALA A 25 5.47 -4.95 -11.37
CA ALA A 25 6.72 -4.82 -10.65
C ALA A 25 6.62 -3.68 -9.65
N GLN A 26 7.18 -3.89 -8.46
CA GLN A 26 7.30 -2.83 -7.45
C GLN A 26 8.46 -1.88 -7.78
N ILE A 27 8.47 -0.72 -7.13
CA ILE A 27 9.61 0.20 -7.14
C ILE A 27 10.81 -0.50 -6.51
N THR A 28 11.97 -0.41 -7.15
CA THR A 28 13.22 -1.03 -6.68
C THR A 28 13.96 -0.12 -5.70
N ALA A 29 14.87 -0.68 -4.91
CA ALA A 29 15.74 0.09 -4.01
C ALA A 29 16.55 1.17 -4.76
N LEU A 30 17.07 0.84 -5.95
CA LEU A 30 17.79 1.81 -6.78
C LEU A 30 16.92 2.99 -7.20
N GLN A 31 15.64 2.75 -7.54
CA GLN A 31 14.71 3.82 -7.89
C GLN A 31 14.39 4.71 -6.68
N TYR A 32 14.28 4.14 -5.47
CA TYR A 32 14.16 4.93 -4.23
C TYR A 32 15.40 5.77 -3.98
N CYS A 33 16.59 5.20 -4.07
CA CYS A 33 17.85 5.93 -3.95
C CYS A 33 17.92 7.11 -4.93
N GLN A 34 17.59 6.86 -6.21
CA GLN A 34 17.56 7.91 -7.24
C GLN A 34 16.54 9.01 -6.92
N LYS A 35 15.36 8.65 -6.42
CA LYS A 35 14.33 9.62 -6.03
C LYS A 35 14.75 10.46 -4.85
N LEU A 36 15.40 9.91 -3.85
CA LEU A 36 15.94 10.66 -2.73
C LEU A 36 16.96 11.70 -3.19
N LYS A 37 17.89 11.31 -4.09
CA LYS A 37 18.84 12.27 -4.71
C LYS A 37 18.13 13.39 -5.49
N GLU A 38 17.07 13.06 -6.23
CA GLU A 38 16.30 14.07 -6.96
C GLU A 38 15.63 15.08 -6.00
N TYR A 39 15.09 14.62 -4.86
CA TYR A 39 14.48 15.50 -3.87
C TYR A 39 15.50 16.36 -3.15
N GLU A 40 16.63 15.81 -2.78
CA GLU A 40 17.77 16.57 -2.22
C GLU A 40 18.21 17.67 -3.19
N GLN A 41 18.44 17.35 -4.46
CA GLN A 41 18.81 18.33 -5.49
C GLN A 41 17.75 19.42 -5.72
N LYS A 42 16.48 19.14 -5.41
CA LYS A 42 15.39 20.11 -5.44
C LYS A 42 15.27 20.95 -4.16
N GLY A 43 16.16 20.73 -3.19
CA GLY A 43 16.19 21.47 -1.94
C GLY A 43 15.22 20.97 -0.88
N ALA A 44 14.87 19.69 -0.91
CA ALA A 44 14.16 19.10 0.21
C ALA A 44 15.12 18.93 1.40
N ASP A 45 14.67 19.29 2.59
CA ASP A 45 15.43 19.14 3.83
C ASP A 45 15.19 17.77 4.50
N GLU A 46 14.04 17.17 4.23
CA GLU A 46 13.62 15.87 4.79
C GLU A 46 12.60 15.19 3.88
N VAL A 47 12.48 13.87 3.95
CA VAL A 47 11.56 13.07 3.11
C VAL A 47 10.78 12.07 3.95
N ILE A 48 9.47 11.95 3.71
CA ILE A 48 8.63 10.90 4.26
C ILE A 48 8.18 9.97 3.12
N ILE A 49 8.48 8.70 3.23
CA ILE A 49 8.04 7.65 2.32
C ILE A 49 6.96 6.83 3.04
N ILE A 50 5.75 6.78 2.49
CA ILE A 50 4.69 5.96 3.03
C ILE A 50 4.42 4.82 2.04
N THR A 51 4.48 3.59 2.52
CA THR A 51 4.28 2.41 1.69
C THR A 51 2.96 1.73 2.00
N ILE A 52 2.45 0.96 1.04
CA ILE A 52 1.37 0.01 1.30
C ILE A 52 1.88 -1.09 2.22
N ASN A 53 0.95 -1.90 2.73
CA ASN A 53 1.20 -3.02 3.64
C ASN A 53 2.43 -3.87 3.24
N SER A 54 3.42 -3.92 4.12
CA SER A 54 4.66 -4.68 3.94
C SER A 54 4.43 -6.21 3.88
N SER A 55 3.39 -6.73 4.54
CA SER A 55 3.04 -8.15 4.47
C SER A 55 2.57 -8.59 3.07
N GLY A 56 2.14 -7.66 2.21
CA GLY A 56 1.65 -7.95 0.86
C GLY A 56 2.57 -7.49 -0.27
N SER A 57 3.65 -6.76 0.06
CA SER A 57 4.57 -6.19 -0.94
C SER A 57 5.96 -5.96 -0.34
N GLY A 58 7.00 -6.28 -1.07
CA GLY A 58 8.39 -5.96 -0.69
C GLY A 58 8.77 -4.48 -0.87
N ILE A 59 7.80 -3.59 -1.08
CA ILE A 59 8.05 -2.17 -1.36
C ILE A 59 8.63 -1.44 -0.15
N TYR A 60 8.23 -1.82 1.06
CA TYR A 60 8.77 -1.29 2.30
C TYR A 60 10.27 -1.62 2.45
N ASP A 61 10.62 -2.89 2.25
CA ASP A 61 12.03 -3.34 2.30
C ASP A 61 12.87 -2.68 1.20
N ALA A 62 12.29 -2.52 0.01
CA ALA A 62 12.95 -1.81 -1.09
C ALA A 62 13.19 -0.32 -0.74
N ALA A 63 12.26 0.33 -0.05
CA ALA A 63 12.43 1.71 0.41
C ALA A 63 13.52 1.81 1.49
N GLN A 64 13.57 0.87 2.45
CA GLN A 64 14.62 0.81 3.47
C GLN A 64 16.01 0.63 2.84
N LEU A 65 16.14 -0.31 1.91
CA LEU A 65 17.39 -0.53 1.19
C LEU A 65 17.76 0.69 0.33
N GLY A 66 16.80 1.32 -0.32
CA GLY A 66 17.03 2.52 -1.12
C GLY A 66 17.51 3.71 -0.28
N LYS A 67 16.99 3.88 0.93
CA LYS A 67 17.48 4.85 1.92
C LYS A 67 18.92 4.55 2.33
N GLN A 68 19.21 3.29 2.64
CA GLN A 68 20.58 2.89 2.99
C GLN A 68 21.58 3.20 1.85
N MET A 69 21.24 2.81 0.62
CA MET A 69 22.07 3.13 -0.56
C MET A 69 22.27 4.64 -0.72
N PHE A 70 21.22 5.44 -0.55
CA PHE A 70 21.30 6.90 -0.63
C PHE A 70 22.27 7.47 0.41
N TYR A 71 22.24 6.99 1.64
CA TYR A 71 23.13 7.44 2.70
C TYR A 71 24.59 7.03 2.43
N GLU A 72 24.81 5.79 2.04
CA GLU A 72 26.16 5.28 1.73
C GLU A 72 26.81 6.03 0.56
N GLU A 73 26.05 6.30 -0.50
CA GLU A 73 26.56 6.95 -1.71
C GLU A 73 26.83 8.46 -1.54
N ASN A 74 26.10 9.14 -0.64
CA ASN A 74 26.20 10.59 -0.49
C ASN A 74 26.85 11.02 0.85
N GLY A 75 27.21 10.05 1.71
CA GLY A 75 27.82 10.33 3.01
C GLY A 75 26.84 10.97 4.02
N HIS A 76 25.53 10.75 3.83
CA HIS A 76 24.50 11.25 4.72
C HIS A 76 24.20 10.29 5.88
N THR A 77 23.65 10.88 6.92
CA THR A 77 23.04 10.17 8.04
C THR A 77 21.58 10.59 8.21
N GLN A 78 20.87 9.92 9.12
CA GLN A 78 19.51 10.33 9.49
C GLN A 78 19.46 11.73 10.11
N GLU A 79 20.56 12.24 10.66
CA GLU A 79 20.65 13.57 11.26
C GLU A 79 20.87 14.64 10.20
N ASP A 80 21.65 14.35 9.15
CA ASP A 80 21.98 15.30 8.09
C ASP A 80 20.85 15.48 7.08
N PHE A 81 20.20 14.37 6.70
CA PHE A 81 19.08 14.35 5.77
C PHE A 81 18.04 13.30 6.22
N PRO A 82 17.07 13.72 7.04
CA PRO A 82 16.10 12.79 7.61
C PRO A 82 15.21 12.13 6.53
N VAL A 83 15.25 10.80 6.46
CA VAL A 83 14.33 10.01 5.63
C VAL A 83 13.53 9.08 6.52
N TYR A 84 12.24 9.32 6.59
CA TYR A 84 11.28 8.51 7.34
C TYR A 84 10.58 7.53 6.40
N ILE A 85 10.46 6.27 6.81
CA ILE A 85 9.75 5.26 6.03
C ILE A 85 8.67 4.65 6.91
N VAL A 86 7.41 4.83 6.52
CA VAL A 86 6.23 4.40 7.26
C VAL A 86 5.55 3.26 6.52
N ASP A 87 5.41 2.10 7.18
CA ASP A 87 4.55 1.02 6.71
C ASP A 87 3.11 1.31 7.13
N SER A 88 2.23 1.53 6.17
CA SER A 88 0.83 1.80 6.49
C SER A 88 0.05 0.58 6.97
N LYS A 89 0.56 -0.63 6.76
CA LYS A 89 -0.15 -1.90 6.97
C LYS A 89 -1.53 -1.96 6.31
N ALA A 90 -1.79 -1.04 5.40
CA ALA A 90 -3.08 -0.78 4.79
C ALA A 90 -3.00 -0.72 3.26
N TYR A 91 -4.15 -0.56 2.62
CA TYR A 91 -4.31 -0.42 1.18
C TYR A 91 -5.35 0.65 0.86
N THR A 92 -5.39 1.09 -0.39
CA THR A 92 -6.41 1.99 -0.94
C THR A 92 -6.53 3.31 -0.18
N MET A 93 -7.75 3.82 0.00
CA MET A 93 -7.99 5.06 0.73
C MET A 93 -7.71 4.95 2.24
N ALA A 94 -7.59 3.75 2.78
CA ALA A 94 -7.25 3.56 4.19
C ALA A 94 -5.83 4.07 4.51
N TYR A 95 -4.91 4.07 3.52
CA TYR A 95 -3.63 4.77 3.68
C TYR A 95 -3.55 6.08 2.87
N GLY A 96 -4.31 6.21 1.78
CA GLY A 96 -4.30 7.42 0.96
C GLY A 96 -4.85 8.65 1.69
N TYR A 97 -5.92 8.50 2.48
CA TYR A 97 -6.51 9.61 3.22
C TYR A 97 -5.56 10.23 4.25
N PRO A 98 -4.94 9.47 5.18
CA PRO A 98 -4.02 10.07 6.15
C PRO A 98 -2.77 10.68 5.52
N ILE A 99 -2.33 10.21 4.36
CA ILE A 99 -1.23 10.86 3.61
C ILE A 99 -1.61 12.29 3.23
N VAL A 100 -2.83 12.50 2.74
CA VAL A 100 -3.32 13.86 2.40
C VAL A 100 -3.37 14.74 3.64
N GLU A 101 -3.84 14.21 4.79
CA GLU A 101 -3.87 14.98 6.04
C GLU A 101 -2.47 15.28 6.56
N ALA A 102 -1.53 14.33 6.52
CA ALA A 102 -0.13 14.55 6.88
C ALA A 102 0.51 15.64 6.00
N ALA A 103 0.26 15.62 4.68
CA ALA A 103 0.72 16.65 3.77
C ALA A 103 0.15 18.04 4.12
N ARG A 104 -1.13 18.11 4.50
CA ARG A 104 -1.76 19.35 4.97
C ARG A 104 -1.17 19.85 6.28
N MET A 105 -0.79 18.94 7.19
CA MET A 105 -0.10 19.30 8.43
C MET A 105 1.26 19.95 8.14
N VAL A 106 2.05 19.32 7.26
CA VAL A 106 3.35 19.89 6.85
C VAL A 106 3.19 21.25 6.16
N GLN A 107 2.20 21.41 5.27
CA GLN A 107 1.90 22.70 4.66
C GLN A 107 1.51 23.80 5.67
N LYS A 108 0.98 23.42 6.83
CA LYS A 108 0.66 24.34 7.94
C LYS A 108 1.82 24.53 8.91
N GLY A 109 2.99 23.96 8.64
CA GLY A 109 4.21 24.14 9.43
C GLY A 109 4.50 23.04 10.45
N ALA A 110 3.80 21.90 10.40
CA ALA A 110 4.20 20.75 11.20
C ALA A 110 5.53 20.18 10.67
N SER A 111 6.38 19.68 11.57
CA SER A 111 7.60 18.97 11.19
C SER A 111 7.28 17.59 10.59
N ALA A 112 8.23 17.03 9.81
CA ALA A 112 8.07 15.66 9.32
C ALA A 112 7.89 14.66 10.47
N LYS A 113 8.59 14.83 11.57
CA LYS A 113 8.42 13.99 12.75
C LYS A 113 6.99 13.99 13.28
N GLN A 114 6.34 15.15 13.39
CA GLN A 114 4.94 15.25 13.81
C GLN A 114 3.99 14.61 12.78
N ALA A 115 4.28 14.73 11.49
CA ALA A 115 3.50 14.07 10.45
C ALA A 115 3.67 12.55 10.49
N VAL A 116 4.87 12.04 10.79
CA VAL A 116 5.15 10.61 10.98
C VAL A 116 4.44 10.08 12.21
N GLU A 117 4.52 10.75 13.36
CA GLU A 117 3.80 10.38 14.58
C GLU A 117 2.29 10.29 14.35
N TYR A 118 1.72 11.25 13.62
CA TYR A 118 0.30 11.21 13.22
C TYR A 118 -0.01 9.99 12.34
N LEU A 119 0.85 9.70 11.35
CA LEU A 119 0.65 8.56 10.44
C LEU A 119 0.75 7.22 11.19
N GLU A 120 1.72 7.06 12.07
CA GLU A 120 1.91 5.84 12.86
C GLU A 120 0.72 5.62 13.81
N ASP A 121 0.26 6.67 14.50
CA ASP A 121 -0.92 6.61 15.36
C ASP A 121 -2.16 6.22 14.56
N TYR A 122 -2.41 6.89 13.43
CA TYR A 122 -3.53 6.58 12.55
C TYR A 122 -3.49 5.13 12.08
N PHE A 123 -2.35 4.65 11.58
CA PHE A 123 -2.22 3.29 11.06
C PHE A 123 -2.31 2.21 12.16
N SER A 124 -2.03 2.54 13.41
CA SER A 124 -2.23 1.63 14.53
C SER A 124 -3.70 1.34 14.82
N CYS A 125 -4.61 2.20 14.35
CA CYS A 125 -6.05 2.11 14.59
C CYS A 125 -6.86 1.72 13.33
N VAL A 126 -6.20 1.60 12.16
CA VAL A 126 -6.90 1.32 10.89
C VAL A 126 -7.31 -0.13 10.79
N GLU A 127 -8.58 -0.35 10.53
CA GLU A 127 -9.13 -1.65 10.18
C GLU A 127 -9.81 -1.57 8.81
N ILE A 128 -9.53 -2.51 7.94
CA ILE A 128 -10.16 -2.62 6.62
C ILE A 128 -11.04 -3.87 6.60
N TYR A 129 -12.27 -3.70 6.16
CA TYR A 129 -13.18 -4.81 5.90
C TYR A 129 -13.63 -4.75 4.45
N PHE A 130 -13.60 -5.89 3.77
CA PHE A 130 -14.09 -5.99 2.40
C PHE A 130 -14.74 -7.35 2.13
N ALA A 131 -15.68 -7.35 1.20
CA ALA A 131 -16.37 -8.54 0.75
C ALA A 131 -16.29 -8.63 -0.79
N PRO A 132 -15.46 -9.47 -1.35
CA PRO A 132 -15.35 -9.62 -2.80
C PRO A 132 -16.57 -10.36 -3.36
N TYR A 133 -17.15 -9.87 -4.45
CA TYR A 133 -18.22 -10.56 -5.20
C TYR A 133 -17.69 -11.82 -5.91
N THR A 134 -16.41 -11.86 -6.24
CA THR A 134 -15.71 -13.03 -6.74
C THR A 134 -14.35 -13.16 -6.08
N LEU A 135 -13.95 -14.39 -5.76
CA LEU A 135 -12.63 -14.67 -5.21
C LEU A 135 -11.58 -14.98 -6.28
N GLU A 136 -11.96 -15.01 -7.53
CA GLU A 136 -11.06 -15.40 -8.63
C GLU A 136 -9.77 -14.57 -8.63
N TYR A 137 -9.90 -13.24 -8.68
CA TYR A 137 -8.75 -12.34 -8.69
C TYR A 137 -8.05 -12.29 -7.33
N VAL A 138 -8.82 -12.36 -6.25
CA VAL A 138 -8.29 -12.36 -4.88
C VAL A 138 -7.37 -13.57 -4.65
N LYS A 139 -7.82 -14.77 -5.06
CA LYS A 139 -7.01 -16.00 -4.99
C LYS A 139 -5.76 -15.92 -5.87
N LYS A 140 -5.92 -15.46 -7.11
CA LYS A 140 -4.82 -15.33 -8.08
C LYS A 140 -3.77 -14.31 -7.65
N SER A 141 -4.14 -13.30 -6.87
CA SER A 141 -3.20 -12.30 -6.38
C SER A 141 -2.16 -12.87 -5.41
N GLY A 142 -2.50 -13.93 -4.66
CA GLY A 142 -1.65 -14.54 -3.64
C GLY A 142 -1.42 -13.69 -2.37
N ARG A 143 -2.06 -12.50 -2.26
CA ARG A 143 -1.90 -11.58 -1.12
C ARG A 143 -2.91 -11.80 -0.01
N VAL A 144 -3.98 -12.53 -0.27
CA VAL A 144 -5.05 -12.83 0.68
C VAL A 144 -5.08 -14.34 0.92
N SER A 145 -4.20 -14.81 1.79
CA SER A 145 -3.98 -16.24 2.04
C SER A 145 -5.25 -16.96 2.51
N CYS A 146 -6.08 -16.32 3.32
CA CYS A 146 -7.35 -16.89 3.79
C CYS A 146 -8.37 -17.11 2.65
N ALA A 147 -8.27 -16.37 1.54
CA ALA A 147 -9.15 -16.56 0.39
C ALA A 147 -8.81 -17.85 -0.40
N ALA A 148 -7.55 -18.26 -0.42
CA ALA A 148 -7.13 -19.48 -1.12
C ALA A 148 -7.77 -20.73 -0.52
N ALA A 149 -7.92 -20.78 0.80
CA ALA A 149 -8.54 -21.88 1.54
C ALA A 149 -10.08 -21.84 1.57
N PHE A 150 -10.70 -20.76 1.04
CA PHE A 150 -12.15 -20.61 1.10
C PHE A 150 -12.86 -21.45 0.03
N VAL A 151 -13.69 -22.39 0.48
CA VAL A 151 -14.43 -23.34 -0.36
C VAL A 151 -15.93 -22.99 -0.46
N GLY A 152 -16.35 -21.88 0.14
CA GLY A 152 -17.76 -21.52 0.29
C GLY A 152 -18.45 -20.96 -0.96
N GLU A 153 -17.73 -20.65 -2.05
CA GLU A 153 -18.32 -20.07 -3.27
C GLU A 153 -19.38 -21.00 -3.91
N VAL A 154 -19.12 -22.30 -3.90
CA VAL A 154 -20.05 -23.33 -4.43
C VAL A 154 -21.39 -23.32 -3.69
N LEU A 155 -21.42 -22.86 -2.44
CA LEU A 155 -22.62 -22.77 -1.61
C LEU A 155 -23.27 -21.38 -1.62
N GLY A 156 -22.82 -20.46 -2.49
CA GLY A 156 -23.27 -19.08 -2.53
C GLY A 156 -22.88 -18.26 -1.30
N LEU A 157 -21.84 -18.69 -0.58
CA LEU A 157 -21.28 -17.97 0.55
C LEU A 157 -20.27 -16.91 0.08
N ARG A 158 -20.30 -15.75 0.72
CA ARG A 158 -19.35 -14.64 0.52
C ARG A 158 -18.56 -14.41 1.81
N PRO A 159 -17.24 -14.43 1.78
CA PRO A 159 -16.46 -14.09 2.95
C PRO A 159 -16.43 -12.59 3.15
N ILE A 160 -16.52 -12.15 4.39
CA ILE A 160 -16.09 -10.82 4.80
C ILE A 160 -14.68 -10.97 5.36
N ILE A 161 -13.75 -10.25 4.75
CA ILE A 161 -12.32 -10.35 5.05
C ILE A 161 -11.88 -9.04 5.73
N SER A 162 -11.17 -9.16 6.83
CA SER A 162 -10.49 -8.03 7.46
C SER A 162 -9.03 -7.96 7.06
N ILE A 163 -8.49 -6.74 7.03
CA ILE A 163 -7.06 -6.46 7.05
C ILE A 163 -6.81 -5.59 8.28
N ILE A 164 -6.18 -6.17 9.29
CA ILE A 164 -5.87 -5.55 10.57
C ILE A 164 -4.40 -5.85 10.86
N ASP A 165 -3.62 -4.84 11.19
CA ASP A 165 -2.16 -4.97 11.38
C ASP A 165 -1.44 -5.65 10.20
N GLY A 166 -1.94 -5.42 8.98
CA GLY A 166 -1.41 -6.04 7.76
C GLY A 166 -1.82 -7.50 7.52
N GLU A 167 -2.49 -8.15 8.48
CA GLU A 167 -2.95 -9.54 8.35
C GLU A 167 -4.36 -9.65 7.77
N THR A 168 -4.56 -10.65 6.91
CA THR A 168 -5.87 -10.96 6.32
C THR A 168 -6.54 -12.12 7.02
N LYS A 169 -7.80 -11.92 7.48
CA LYS A 169 -8.61 -12.98 8.14
C LYS A 169 -10.04 -12.97 7.63
N ILE A 170 -10.66 -14.13 7.52
CA ILE A 170 -12.11 -14.23 7.29
C ILE A 170 -12.79 -14.00 8.64
N VAL A 171 -13.50 -12.88 8.75
CA VAL A 171 -14.22 -12.49 9.97
C VAL A 171 -15.56 -13.20 10.07
N THR A 172 -16.29 -13.26 8.94
CA THR A 172 -17.58 -13.91 8.85
C THR A 172 -17.90 -14.33 7.41
N LYS A 173 -19.00 -15.03 7.23
CA LYS A 173 -19.50 -15.47 5.93
C LYS A 173 -20.97 -15.11 5.84
N VAL A 174 -21.37 -14.48 4.75
CA VAL A 174 -22.77 -14.16 4.47
C VAL A 174 -23.26 -14.95 3.25
N ARG A 175 -24.55 -15.24 3.18
CA ARG A 175 -25.13 -15.97 2.07
C ARG A 175 -25.79 -15.00 1.09
N GLY A 176 -25.36 -15.06 -0.16
CA GLY A 176 -25.85 -14.21 -1.24
C GLY A 176 -25.33 -12.78 -1.17
N ASP A 177 -25.29 -12.11 -2.31
CA ASP A 177 -24.68 -10.80 -2.47
C ASP A 177 -25.47 -9.69 -1.75
N LYS A 178 -26.78 -9.88 -1.57
CA LYS A 178 -27.66 -8.90 -0.87
C LYS A 178 -27.38 -8.74 0.62
N ASN A 179 -26.63 -9.67 1.22
CA ASN A 179 -26.33 -9.69 2.65
C ASN A 179 -24.89 -9.21 2.93
N ILE A 180 -24.21 -8.67 1.92
CA ILE A 180 -22.86 -8.09 2.08
C ILE A 180 -22.92 -6.70 2.71
N ILE A 181 -24.03 -5.98 2.55
CA ILE A 181 -24.29 -4.62 3.04
C ILE A 181 -25.20 -4.66 4.25
#